data_01648ea73f01a45d91eb17b426cf079f
#
_entry.id   01648ea73f01a45d91eb17b426cf079f
#
_cell.length_a   1.000
_cell.length_b   1.000
_cell.length_c   1.000
_cell.angle_alpha   90.00
_cell.angle_beta   90.00
_cell.angle_gamma   90.00
#
_symmetry.space_group_name_H-M   'P 1'
#
loop_
_entity.id
_entity.type
_entity.pdbx_description
1 polymer ?
#
loop_
_entity_poly.entity_id
_entity_poly.type
_entity_poly.pdbx_seq_one_letter_code
_entity_poly.pdbx_strand_id
1 'polypeptide(L)'
;MRVGYLSTDFHDHATAHLAAGLFECHDKGRFETFAYAADRDDGSAMRARLRAAFAHWRDVREQSDAEVADLMRRDALDVLVDL
;
A
#
# COMPACT_ATOMS: atom_id res chain seq x y z
N MET A 1 -8.82 -8.68 10.01
CA MET A 1 -7.58 -9.14 9.33
C MET A 1 -6.82 -7.94 8.83
N ARG A 2 -5.53 -7.93 9.06
CA ARG A 2 -4.61 -6.87 8.61
C ARG A 2 -3.84 -7.36 7.40
N VAL A 3 -4.01 -6.67 6.26
CA VAL A 3 -3.39 -7.05 4.99
C VAL A 3 -2.50 -5.91 4.52
N GLY A 4 -1.22 -6.21 4.29
CA GLY A 4 -0.25 -5.24 3.78
C GLY A 4 0.04 -5.48 2.30
N TYR A 5 0.23 -4.40 1.57
CA TYR A 5 0.62 -4.42 0.15
C TYR A 5 1.91 -3.61 -0.01
N LEU A 6 2.95 -4.25 -0.47
CA LEU A 6 4.24 -3.61 -0.76
C LEU A 6 4.40 -3.45 -2.26
N SER A 7 4.66 -2.24 -2.74
CA SER A 7 4.85 -2.00 -4.17
C SER A 7 5.70 -0.78 -4.46
N THR A 8 6.41 -0.82 -5.59
CA THR A 8 7.08 0.33 -6.20
C THR A 8 6.20 1.01 -7.26
N ASP A 9 4.95 0.57 -7.43
CA ASP A 9 4.07 0.97 -8.54
C ASP A 9 2.80 1.70 -8.08
N PHE A 10 2.80 2.31 -6.88
CA PHE A 10 1.68 3.10 -6.37
C PHE A 10 1.67 4.53 -6.97
N HIS A 11 1.77 4.62 -8.29
CA HIS A 11 1.74 5.88 -9.02
C HIS A 11 0.97 5.71 -10.32
N ASP A 12 0.97 6.73 -11.19
CA ASP A 12 0.23 6.68 -12.44
C ASP A 12 0.89 5.71 -13.44
N HIS A 13 0.58 4.43 -13.25
CA HIS A 13 1.10 3.30 -14.01
C HIS A 13 -0.06 2.36 -14.34
N ALA A 14 0.03 1.63 -15.45
CA ALA A 14 -1.04 0.72 -15.90
C ALA A 14 -1.45 -0.28 -14.82
N THR A 15 -0.48 -0.85 -14.09
CA THR A 15 -0.76 -1.78 -13.00
C THR A 15 -1.57 -1.11 -11.88
N ALA A 16 -1.24 0.13 -11.54
CA ALA A 16 -1.97 0.89 -10.52
C ALA A 16 -3.41 1.15 -10.94
N HIS A 17 -3.64 1.50 -12.21
CA HIS A 17 -4.99 1.70 -12.73
C HIS A 17 -5.84 0.44 -12.63
N LEU A 18 -5.26 -0.74 -12.93
CA LEU A 18 -5.96 -2.01 -12.82
C LEU A 18 -6.23 -2.40 -11.36
N ALA A 19 -5.29 -2.12 -10.47
CA ALA A 19 -5.36 -2.52 -9.08
C ALA A 19 -6.23 -1.58 -8.22
N ALA A 20 -6.36 -0.30 -8.60
CA ALA A 20 -7.07 0.69 -7.80
C ALA A 20 -8.52 0.27 -7.51
N GLY A 21 -9.23 -0.24 -8.51
CA GLY A 21 -10.60 -0.72 -8.34
C GLY A 21 -10.67 -1.88 -7.35
N LEU A 22 -9.72 -2.81 -7.40
CA LEU A 22 -9.65 -3.93 -6.48
C LEU A 22 -9.44 -3.44 -5.04
N PHE A 23 -8.50 -2.52 -4.82
CA PHE A 23 -8.23 -1.99 -3.49
C PHE A 23 -9.43 -1.25 -2.92
N GLU A 24 -10.13 -0.50 -3.76
CA GLU A 24 -11.33 0.24 -3.36
C GLU A 24 -12.50 -0.68 -3.02
N CYS A 25 -12.53 -1.89 -3.59
CA CYS A 25 -13.58 -2.87 -3.35
C CYS A 25 -13.34 -3.77 -2.13
N HIS A 26 -12.19 -3.64 -1.46
CA HIS A 26 -11.96 -4.40 -0.23
C HIS A 26 -13.02 -4.06 0.83
N ASP A 27 -13.51 -5.09 1.49
CA ASP A 27 -14.44 -4.93 2.62
C ASP A 27 -13.68 -4.36 3.82
N LYS A 28 -13.79 -3.06 4.02
CA LYS A 28 -13.07 -2.33 5.07
C LYS A 28 -13.54 -2.68 6.48
N GLY A 29 -14.71 -3.30 6.61
CA GLY A 29 -15.18 -3.79 7.90
C GLY A 29 -14.52 -5.10 8.33
N ARG A 30 -14.02 -5.89 7.34
CA ARG A 30 -13.36 -7.18 7.58
C ARG A 30 -11.85 -7.12 7.45
N PHE A 31 -11.34 -6.17 6.66
CA PHE A 31 -9.92 -6.04 6.35
C PHE A 31 -9.43 -4.65 6.69
N GLU A 32 -8.39 -4.57 7.48
CA GLU A 32 -7.63 -3.35 7.68
C GLU A 32 -6.44 -3.38 6.74
N THR A 33 -6.39 -2.46 5.78
CA THR A 33 -5.40 -2.48 4.70
C THR A 33 -4.27 -1.49 4.96
N PHE A 34 -3.04 -1.93 4.67
CA PHE A 34 -1.81 -1.16 4.84
C PHE A 34 -1.08 -1.13 3.50
N ALA A 35 -0.73 0.05 3.03
CA ALA A 35 0.13 0.20 1.85
C ALA A 35 1.52 0.61 2.29
N TYR A 36 2.52 -0.08 1.75
CA TYR A 36 3.94 0.24 1.93
C TYR A 36 4.47 0.70 0.58
N ALA A 37 4.48 2.01 0.39
CA ALA A 37 4.86 2.63 -0.88
C ALA A 37 6.36 2.83 -0.93
N ALA A 38 7.04 2.04 -1.77
CA ALA A 38 8.48 2.10 -1.97
C ALA A 38 8.87 2.97 -3.18
N ASP A 39 7.89 3.56 -3.85
CA ASP A 39 8.10 4.42 -5.01
C ASP A 39 8.00 5.91 -4.65
N ARG A 40 8.41 6.74 -5.61
CA ARG A 40 8.29 8.20 -5.47
C ARG A 40 6.84 8.63 -5.66
N ASP A 41 6.40 9.60 -4.87
CA ASP A 41 5.13 10.28 -5.11
C ASP A 41 5.28 11.16 -6.35
N ASP A 42 4.52 10.82 -7.41
CA ASP A 42 4.54 11.56 -8.68
C ASP A 42 3.51 12.68 -8.73
N GLY A 43 2.75 12.89 -7.65
CA GLY A 43 1.70 13.91 -7.58
C GLY A 43 0.49 13.61 -8.43
N SER A 44 0.37 12.39 -8.97
CA SER A 44 -0.74 12.04 -9.87
C SER A 44 -2.06 11.86 -9.12
N ALA A 45 -3.16 12.03 -9.86
CA ALA A 45 -4.50 11.74 -9.33
C ALA A 45 -4.65 10.25 -8.99
N MET A 46 -3.98 9.37 -9.73
CA MET A 46 -4.00 7.93 -9.46
C MET A 46 -3.36 7.61 -8.11
N ARG A 47 -2.24 8.24 -7.79
CA ARG A 47 -1.60 8.03 -6.49
C ARG A 47 -2.50 8.51 -5.35
N ALA A 48 -3.16 9.66 -5.50
CA ALA A 48 -4.11 10.16 -4.51
C ALA A 48 -5.29 9.19 -4.33
N ARG A 49 -5.80 8.62 -5.43
CA ARG A 49 -6.87 7.63 -5.40
C ARG A 49 -6.44 6.36 -4.68
N LEU A 50 -5.24 5.86 -4.97
CA LEU A 50 -4.69 4.67 -4.30
C LEU A 50 -4.53 4.92 -2.80
N ARG A 51 -3.95 6.08 -2.45
CA ARG A 51 -3.75 6.44 -1.05
C ARG A 51 -5.06 6.47 -0.27
N ALA A 52 -6.13 6.98 -0.88
CA ALA A 52 -7.45 7.04 -0.25
C ALA A 52 -8.10 5.66 -0.11
N ALA A 53 -7.69 4.67 -0.92
CA ALA A 53 -8.25 3.33 -0.89
C ALA A 53 -7.75 2.47 0.28
N PHE A 54 -6.62 2.84 0.90
CA PHE A 54 -6.04 2.09 2.01
C PHE A 54 -6.41 2.73 3.35
N ALA A 55 -6.61 1.89 4.37
CA ALA A 55 -6.83 2.38 5.73
C ALA A 55 -5.59 3.06 6.30
N HIS A 56 -4.40 2.52 5.97
CA HIS A 56 -3.12 3.06 6.39
C HIS A 56 -2.17 3.13 5.21
N TRP A 57 -1.44 4.25 5.11
CA TRP A 57 -0.45 4.46 4.07
C TRP A 57 0.90 4.75 4.69
N ARG A 58 1.92 3.95 4.32
CA ARG A 58 3.30 4.10 4.81
C ARG A 58 4.21 4.40 3.64
N ASP A 59 4.86 5.54 3.65
CA ASP A 59 5.90 5.87 2.66
C ASP A 59 7.23 5.30 3.18
N VAL A 60 7.75 4.28 2.48
CA VAL A 60 8.96 3.56 2.91
C VAL A 60 10.10 3.70 1.91
N ARG A 61 10.00 4.63 0.97
CA ARG A 61 10.98 4.79 -0.10
C ARG A 61 12.41 4.99 0.41
N GLU A 62 12.56 5.73 1.51
CA GLU A 62 13.87 6.07 2.08
C GLU A 62 14.27 5.18 3.24
N GLN A 63 13.51 4.14 3.53
CA GLN A 63 13.78 3.23 4.63
C GLN A 63 14.53 1.99 4.13
N SER A 64 15.39 1.44 5.00
CA SER A 64 16.08 0.17 4.73
C SER A 64 15.11 -0.99 4.82
N ASP A 65 15.51 -2.15 4.27
CA ASP A 65 14.71 -3.37 4.37
C ASP A 65 14.43 -3.75 5.82
N ALA A 66 15.43 -3.58 6.70
CA ALA A 66 15.25 -3.87 8.12
C ALA A 66 14.23 -2.94 8.78
N GLU A 67 14.25 -1.66 8.43
CA GLU A 67 13.30 -0.68 8.94
C GLU A 67 11.87 -0.98 8.46
N VAL A 68 11.72 -1.36 7.19
CA VAL A 68 10.42 -1.74 6.62
C VAL A 68 9.89 -3.00 7.31
N ALA A 69 10.73 -4.01 7.50
CA ALA A 69 10.34 -5.24 8.19
C ALA A 69 9.89 -4.97 9.63
N ASP A 70 10.59 -4.08 10.33
CA ASP A 70 10.23 -3.69 11.69
C ASP A 70 8.89 -2.97 11.73
N LEU A 71 8.65 -2.06 10.78
CA LEU A 71 7.39 -1.35 10.65
C LEU A 71 6.23 -2.33 10.40
N MET A 72 6.42 -3.31 9.53
CA MET A 72 5.42 -4.35 9.25
C MET A 72 5.11 -5.18 10.50
N ARG A 73 6.13 -5.49 11.31
CA ARG A 73 5.90 -6.18 12.58
C ARG A 73 5.07 -5.35 13.56
N ARG A 74 5.33 -4.04 13.62
CA ARG A 74 4.54 -3.11 14.46
C ARG A 74 3.10 -3.02 13.99
N ASP A 75 2.87 -3.09 12.69
CA ASP A 75 1.53 -3.07 12.10
C ASP A 75 0.81 -4.41 12.30
N ALA A 76 1.52 -5.45 12.74
CA ALA A 76 0.96 -6.77 13.06
C ALA A 76 0.15 -7.36 11.90
N LEU A 77 0.76 -7.39 10.71
CA LEU A 77 0.09 -7.90 9.51
C LEU A 77 -0.21 -9.39 9.62
N ASP A 78 -1.38 -9.79 9.15
CA ASP A 78 -1.74 -11.20 8.98
C ASP A 78 -1.25 -11.74 7.64
N VAL A 79 -1.29 -10.88 6.61
CA VAL A 79 -0.88 -11.24 5.24
C VAL A 79 -0.11 -10.08 4.64
N LEU A 80 0.96 -10.38 3.92
CA LEU A 80 1.70 -9.41 3.10
C LEU A 80 1.64 -9.84 1.65
N VAL A 81 1.22 -8.92 0.78
CA VAL A 81 1.21 -9.12 -0.67
C VAL A 81 2.32 -8.24 -1.28
N ASP A 82 3.24 -8.87 -1.97
CA ASP A 82 4.31 -8.18 -2.70
C ASP A 82 3.90 -8.06 -4.17
N LEU A 83 3.68 -6.84 -4.60
CA LEU A 83 3.21 -6.55 -5.96
C LEU A 83 4.34 -6.27 -6.95
#